data_cb753ff970fb6c09a8d3b4b55dbc9425
#
_entry.id   cb753ff970fb6c09a8d3b4b55dbc9425
#
_cell.length_a   1.000
_cell.length_b   1.000
_cell.length_c   1.000
_cell.angle_alpha   90.00
_cell.angle_beta   90.00
_cell.angle_gamma   90.00
#
_symmetry.space_group_name_H-M   'P 1'
#
loop_
_entity.id
_entity.type
_entity.pdbx_description
1 polymer ?
#
loop_
_entity_poly.entity_id
_entity_poly.type
_entity_poly.pdbx_seq_one_letter_code
_entity_poly.pdbx_strand_id
1 'polypeptide(L)'
;MNLLSNAVKYTPEGGTIHFTIRELPYEREGYALFQTVVEDTGIGISKEYIPHLFEAFSREKSSSESGIIGTGLGLRIVKKFVDLMEGSIVVESEIGKGTRFTVTIPHRIATANEYISEENAKELSEEITLNNVRILLA
;
A
#
# COMPACT_ATOMS: atom_id res chain seq x y z
N MET A 1 0.66 -3.79 -1.31
CA MET A 1 0.30 -4.90 -0.38
C MET A 1 0.70 -4.64 1.08
N ASN A 2 1.82 -3.99 1.39
CA ASN A 2 2.27 -3.80 2.79
C ASN A 2 1.27 -3.08 3.72
N LEU A 3 0.53 -2.05 3.24
CA LEU A 3 -0.43 -1.33 4.10
C LEU A 3 -1.62 -2.21 4.48
N LEU A 4 -2.23 -2.90 3.52
CA LEU A 4 -3.33 -3.83 3.78
C LEU A 4 -2.88 -5.01 4.65
N SER A 5 -1.69 -5.56 4.38
CA SER A 5 -1.11 -6.63 5.21
C SER A 5 -0.90 -6.17 6.66
N ASN A 6 -0.47 -4.92 6.88
CA ASN A 6 -0.37 -4.36 8.22
C ASN A 6 -1.75 -4.19 8.86
N ALA A 7 -2.75 -3.66 8.14
CA ALA A 7 -4.10 -3.53 8.65
C ALA A 7 -4.66 -4.88 9.13
N VAL A 8 -4.55 -5.93 8.29
CA VAL A 8 -4.98 -7.30 8.67
C VAL A 8 -4.22 -7.82 9.90
N LYS A 9 -2.91 -7.57 9.94
CA LYS A 9 -2.01 -8.08 10.98
C LYS A 9 -2.25 -7.44 12.36
N TYR A 10 -2.60 -6.14 12.37
CA TYR A 10 -2.72 -5.36 13.60
C TYR A 10 -4.17 -5.09 14.02
N THR A 11 -5.15 -5.55 13.25
CA THR A 11 -6.57 -5.50 13.61
C THR A 11 -6.97 -6.81 14.27
N PRO A 12 -7.44 -6.80 15.53
CA PRO A 12 -7.90 -7.99 16.21
C PRO A 12 -9.19 -8.54 15.57
N GLU A 13 -9.55 -9.76 15.93
CA GLU A 13 -10.81 -10.39 15.51
C GLU A 13 -12.01 -9.52 15.90
N GLY A 14 -12.96 -9.38 14.98
CA GLY A 14 -14.12 -8.48 15.12
C GLY A 14 -13.84 -7.02 14.76
N GLY A 15 -12.57 -6.64 14.47
CA GLY A 15 -12.24 -5.31 13.96
C GLY A 15 -12.61 -5.14 12.50
N THR A 16 -12.49 -3.91 12.01
CA THR A 16 -12.89 -3.50 10.66
C THR A 16 -11.72 -2.88 9.91
N ILE A 17 -11.63 -3.17 8.61
CA ILE A 17 -10.67 -2.56 7.70
C ILE A 17 -11.44 -1.95 6.53
N HIS A 18 -11.22 -0.67 6.29
CA HIS A 18 -11.76 0.06 5.13
C HIS A 18 -10.64 0.36 4.14
N PHE A 19 -10.89 0.01 2.88
CA PHE A 19 -10.01 0.31 1.76
C PHE A 19 -10.76 1.15 0.74
N THR A 20 -10.21 2.32 0.39
CA THR A 20 -10.84 3.23 -0.56
C THR A 20 -9.79 3.75 -1.54
N ILE A 21 -10.16 3.82 -2.81
CA ILE A 21 -9.40 4.52 -3.85
C ILE A 21 -10.31 5.56 -4.47
N ARG A 22 -9.80 6.77 -4.65
CA ARG A 22 -10.51 7.84 -5.34
C ARG A 22 -9.55 8.66 -6.19
N GLU A 23 -10.04 9.14 -7.32
CA GLU A 23 -9.36 10.15 -8.11
C GLU A 23 -9.60 11.53 -7.50
N LEU A 24 -8.56 12.35 -7.49
CA LEU A 24 -8.61 13.74 -7.03
C LEU A 24 -8.41 14.68 -8.22
N PRO A 25 -8.94 15.93 -8.17
CA PRO A 25 -8.61 16.96 -9.12
C PRO A 25 -7.09 17.15 -9.22
N TYR A 26 -6.55 17.19 -10.44
CA TYR A 26 -5.13 17.37 -10.69
C TYR A 26 -4.89 18.17 -11.97
N GLU A 27 -4.05 19.20 -11.89
CA GLU A 27 -3.86 20.15 -12.99
C GLU A 27 -2.69 19.78 -13.93
N ARG A 28 -1.92 18.72 -13.61
CA ARG A 28 -0.80 18.25 -14.45
C ARG A 28 -1.33 17.49 -15.66
N GLU A 29 -1.16 18.06 -16.86
CA GLU A 29 -1.56 17.44 -18.13
C GLU A 29 -0.93 16.05 -18.31
N GLY A 30 -1.72 15.07 -18.78
CA GLY A 30 -1.28 13.69 -18.98
C GLY A 30 -1.13 12.88 -17.68
N TYR A 31 -1.61 13.40 -16.54
CA TYR A 31 -1.58 12.71 -15.25
C TYR A 31 -2.95 12.73 -14.57
N ALA A 32 -3.24 11.68 -13.83
CA ALA A 32 -4.35 11.58 -12.87
C ALA A 32 -3.79 11.41 -11.47
N LEU A 33 -4.41 12.03 -10.47
CA LEU A 33 -4.01 11.93 -9.06
C LEU A 33 -4.94 10.97 -8.34
N PHE A 34 -4.38 9.89 -7.81
CA PHE A 34 -5.15 8.92 -7.02
C PHE A 34 -4.78 8.99 -5.54
N GLN A 35 -5.81 8.96 -4.71
CA GLN A 35 -5.67 8.81 -3.28
C GLN A 35 -6.20 7.44 -2.85
N THR A 36 -5.33 6.68 -2.20
CA THR A 36 -5.66 5.40 -1.57
C THR A 36 -5.67 5.57 -0.06
N VAL A 37 -6.75 5.16 0.60
CA VAL A 37 -6.89 5.16 2.06
C VAL A 37 -7.03 3.73 2.54
N VAL A 38 -6.22 3.36 3.52
CA VAL A 38 -6.35 2.13 4.31
C VAL A 38 -6.57 2.54 5.75
N GLU A 39 -7.73 2.21 6.28
CA GLU A 39 -8.15 2.54 7.65
C GLU A 39 -8.53 1.26 8.39
N ASP A 40 -8.00 1.09 9.58
CA ASP A 40 -8.28 -0.07 10.45
C ASP A 40 -8.70 0.37 11.85
N THR A 41 -9.41 -0.50 12.54
CA THR A 41 -9.77 -0.36 13.96
C THR A 41 -8.86 -1.20 14.85
N GLY A 42 -7.59 -1.32 14.48
CA GLY A 42 -6.59 -2.12 15.17
C GLY A 42 -6.04 -1.48 16.45
N ILE A 43 -4.90 -1.99 16.87
CA ILE A 43 -4.25 -1.55 18.12
C ILE A 43 -3.80 -0.09 18.10
N GLY A 44 -3.69 0.51 16.91
CA GLY A 44 -3.17 1.87 16.73
C GLY A 44 -1.66 1.97 16.95
N ILE A 45 -1.15 3.19 16.84
CA ILE A 45 0.26 3.55 16.93
C ILE A 45 0.39 4.74 17.87
N SER A 46 1.39 4.73 18.75
CA SER A 46 1.63 5.86 19.66
C SER A 46 2.11 7.11 18.91
N LYS A 47 1.75 8.27 19.42
CA LYS A 47 2.18 9.56 18.84
C LYS A 47 3.71 9.70 18.83
N GLU A 48 4.38 9.14 19.82
CA GLU A 48 5.82 9.15 19.96
C GLU A 48 6.49 8.29 18.89
N TYR A 49 5.82 7.23 18.43
CA TYR A 49 6.39 6.31 17.44
C TYR A 49 6.10 6.72 16.00
N ILE A 50 5.03 7.47 15.72
CA ILE A 50 4.66 7.91 14.35
C ILE A 50 5.85 8.53 13.58
N PRO A 51 6.69 9.42 14.15
CA PRO A 51 7.85 9.98 13.45
C PRO A 51 8.88 8.94 12.98
N HIS A 52 8.97 7.81 13.69
CA HIS A 52 9.94 6.73 13.44
C HIS A 52 9.39 5.60 12.58
N LEU A 53 8.12 5.69 12.17
CA LEU A 53 7.37 4.62 11.53
C LEU A 53 8.00 4.15 10.20
N PHE A 54 8.68 5.06 9.49
CA PHE A 54 9.32 4.79 8.20
C PHE A 54 10.83 4.53 8.30
N GLU A 55 11.38 4.48 9.50
CA GLU A 55 12.79 4.13 9.71
C GLU A 55 13.01 2.63 9.50
N ALA A 56 14.24 2.26 9.10
CA ALA A 56 14.59 0.87 8.92
C ALA A 56 14.65 0.13 10.26
N PHE A 57 14.10 -1.07 10.31
CA PHE A 57 14.10 -1.94 11.50
C PHE A 57 13.38 -1.33 12.71
N SER A 58 12.63 -0.27 12.48
CA SER A 58 11.83 0.36 13.52
C SER A 58 10.60 -0.50 13.85
N ARG A 59 10.36 -0.72 15.16
CA ARG A 59 9.18 -1.42 15.67
C ARG A 59 8.80 -0.81 17.00
N GLU A 60 7.51 -0.59 17.19
CA GLU A 60 7.02 -0.16 18.49
C GLU A 60 7.08 -1.30 19.50
N LYS A 61 7.47 -1.01 20.75
CA LYS A 61 7.63 -2.02 21.81
C LYS A 61 6.34 -2.81 22.08
N SER A 62 5.18 -2.14 22.02
CA SER A 62 3.87 -2.76 22.18
C SER A 62 3.59 -3.86 21.14
N SER A 63 4.02 -3.66 19.90
CA SER A 63 3.88 -4.67 18.83
C SER A 63 4.83 -5.85 18.99
N SER A 64 5.94 -5.67 19.71
CA SER A 64 6.89 -6.75 20.02
C SER A 64 6.37 -7.66 21.12
N GLU A 65 5.64 -7.14 22.08
CA GLU A 65 5.02 -7.90 23.18
C GLU A 65 3.83 -8.74 22.72
N SER A 66 3.12 -8.31 21.66
CA SER A 66 1.98 -9.05 21.09
C SER A 66 2.37 -10.26 20.23
N GLY A 67 3.68 -10.60 20.12
CA GLY A 67 4.14 -11.75 19.34
C GLY A 67 4.00 -11.60 17.82
N ILE A 68 3.67 -10.42 17.33
CA ILE A 68 3.44 -10.14 15.91
C ILE A 68 4.78 -10.06 15.17
N ILE A 69 5.09 -11.04 14.34
CA ILE A 69 6.35 -11.14 13.61
C ILE A 69 6.37 -10.16 12.42
N GLY A 70 7.46 -9.39 12.27
CA GLY A 70 7.69 -8.51 11.12
C GLY A 70 9.11 -7.97 11.08
N THR A 71 9.63 -7.71 9.90
CA THR A 71 11.02 -7.25 9.69
C THR A 71 11.24 -5.76 9.99
N GLY A 72 10.17 -4.96 10.14
CA GLY A 72 10.26 -3.49 10.26
C GLY A 72 10.70 -2.79 8.97
N LEU A 73 10.68 -3.46 7.84
CA LEU A 73 11.10 -2.89 6.55
C LEU A 73 9.93 -2.49 5.65
N GLY A 74 8.72 -3.04 5.86
CA GLY A 74 7.59 -2.89 4.95
C GLY A 74 7.17 -1.45 4.72
N LEU A 75 7.00 -0.65 5.79
CA LEU A 75 6.57 0.74 5.68
C LEU A 75 7.66 1.66 5.11
N ARG A 76 8.93 1.38 5.40
CA ARG A 76 10.05 2.08 4.75
C ARG A 76 10.04 1.86 3.24
N ILE A 77 9.80 0.63 2.79
CA ILE A 77 9.69 0.30 1.37
C ILE A 77 8.51 1.05 0.74
N VAL A 78 7.34 1.06 1.39
CA VAL A 78 6.18 1.85 0.92
C VAL A 78 6.54 3.32 0.78
N LYS A 79 7.15 3.93 1.82
CA LYS A 79 7.55 5.34 1.78
C LYS A 79 8.49 5.63 0.61
N LYS A 80 9.49 4.77 0.41
CA LYS A 80 10.44 4.92 -0.70
C LYS A 80 9.77 4.84 -2.07
N PHE A 81 8.83 3.91 -2.28
CA PHE A 81 8.07 3.85 -3.54
C PHE A 81 7.16 5.05 -3.74
N VAL A 82 6.47 5.50 -2.69
CA VAL A 82 5.64 6.71 -2.75
C VAL A 82 6.49 7.93 -3.14
N ASP A 83 7.68 8.08 -2.54
CA ASP A 83 8.60 9.18 -2.87
C ASP A 83 9.12 9.10 -4.31
N LEU A 84 9.47 7.89 -4.79
CA LEU A 84 9.91 7.66 -6.18
C LEU A 84 8.79 7.96 -7.20
N MET A 85 7.53 7.82 -6.80
CA MET A 85 6.37 8.13 -7.62
C MET A 85 5.90 9.59 -7.45
N GLU A 86 6.70 10.45 -6.85
CA GLU A 86 6.35 11.87 -6.57
C GLU A 86 5.07 12.01 -5.74
N GLY A 87 4.74 11.00 -4.93
CA GLY A 87 3.54 10.94 -4.11
C GLY A 87 3.78 11.40 -2.68
N SER A 88 2.74 11.26 -1.88
CA SER A 88 2.78 11.54 -0.44
C SER A 88 2.11 10.43 0.36
N ILE A 89 2.56 10.22 1.59
CA ILE A 89 1.94 9.31 2.56
C ILE A 89 1.75 10.06 3.88
N VAL A 90 0.53 10.00 4.40
CA VAL A 90 0.14 10.57 5.68
C VAL A 90 -0.39 9.46 6.57
N VAL A 91 -0.09 9.53 7.87
CA VAL A 91 -0.52 8.57 8.89
C VAL A 91 -1.24 9.30 10.00
N GLU A 92 -2.43 8.82 10.32
CA GLU A 92 -3.23 9.25 11.47
C GLU A 92 -3.50 8.00 12.31
N SER A 93 -3.12 8.02 13.58
CA SER A 93 -3.30 6.87 14.46
C SER A 93 -3.42 7.28 15.92
N GLU A 94 -4.18 6.49 16.66
CA GLU A 94 -4.32 6.60 18.11
C GLU A 94 -4.41 5.20 18.71
N ILE A 95 -3.67 4.96 19.80
CA ILE A 95 -3.68 3.68 20.50
C ILE A 95 -5.10 3.29 20.89
N GLY A 96 -5.50 2.07 20.55
CA GLY A 96 -6.83 1.50 20.84
C GLY A 96 -7.95 1.99 19.91
N LYS A 97 -7.68 2.88 18.95
CA LYS A 97 -8.67 3.35 17.97
C LYS A 97 -8.39 2.89 16.54
N GLY A 98 -7.14 2.53 16.25
CA GLY A 98 -6.71 2.07 14.95
C GLY A 98 -5.82 3.04 14.21
N THR A 99 -5.62 2.77 12.91
CA THR A 99 -4.69 3.52 12.06
C THR A 99 -5.31 3.83 10.71
N ARG A 100 -5.05 5.03 10.20
CA ARG A 100 -5.41 5.46 8.86
C ARG A 100 -4.14 5.86 8.10
N PHE A 101 -3.85 5.17 7.02
CA PHE A 101 -2.85 5.52 6.02
C PHE A 101 -3.52 6.16 4.82
N THR A 102 -3.07 7.35 4.43
CA THR A 102 -3.51 8.03 3.21
C THR A 102 -2.32 8.18 2.28
N VAL A 103 -2.37 7.53 1.13
CA VAL A 103 -1.34 7.59 0.09
C VAL A 103 -1.91 8.32 -1.12
N THR A 104 -1.20 9.34 -1.61
CA THR A 104 -1.62 10.11 -2.79
C THR A 104 -0.50 10.07 -3.82
N ILE A 105 -0.79 9.57 -5.02
CA ILE A 105 0.20 9.34 -6.07
C ILE A 105 -0.32 9.86 -7.41
N PRO A 106 0.47 10.66 -8.14
CA PRO A 106 0.18 11.00 -9.53
C PRO A 106 0.53 9.81 -10.43
N HIS A 107 -0.38 9.44 -11.31
CA HIS A 107 -0.18 8.39 -12.31
C HIS A 107 -0.21 9.01 -13.69
N ARG A 108 0.75 8.64 -14.54
CA ARG A 108 0.71 9.01 -15.96
C ARG A 108 -0.45 8.30 -16.64
N ILE A 109 -1.25 9.05 -17.38
CA ILE A 109 -2.33 8.49 -18.20
C ILE A 109 -1.70 7.89 -19.45
N ALA A 110 -1.98 6.62 -19.74
CA ALA A 110 -1.53 5.98 -20.96
C ALA A 110 -2.22 6.62 -22.18
N THR A 111 -1.47 6.85 -23.25
CA THR A 111 -2.00 7.29 -24.51
C THR A 111 -2.67 6.12 -25.25
N ALA A 112 -3.61 6.42 -26.18
CA ALA A 112 -4.27 5.39 -26.95
C ALA A 112 -3.28 4.45 -27.69
N ASN A 113 -2.16 4.99 -28.17
CA ASN A 113 -1.13 4.19 -28.85
C ASN A 113 -0.38 3.25 -27.91
N GLU A 114 -0.15 3.64 -26.65
CA GLU A 114 0.47 2.78 -25.64
C GLU A 114 -0.47 1.66 -25.21
N TYR A 115 -1.77 1.96 -25.10
CA TYR A 115 -2.79 0.96 -24.78
C TYR A 115 -2.88 -0.13 -25.86
N ILE A 116 -2.88 0.26 -27.15
CA ILE A 116 -2.89 -0.67 -28.27
C ILE A 116 -1.63 -1.56 -28.28
N SER A 117 -0.47 -1.03 -27.91
CA SER A 117 0.78 -1.83 -27.84
C SER A 117 0.75 -2.88 -26.75
N GLU A 118 0.10 -2.61 -25.60
CA GLU A 118 -0.08 -3.58 -24.53
C GLU A 118 -1.12 -4.66 -24.87
N GLU A 119 -2.17 -4.31 -25.62
CA GLU A 119 -3.16 -5.26 -26.11
C GLU A 119 -2.54 -6.24 -27.11
N ASN A 120 -1.72 -5.74 -28.04
CA ASN A 120 -0.91 -6.57 -28.94
C ASN A 120 0.11 -7.45 -28.19
N ALA A 121 0.69 -6.95 -27.09
CA ALA A 121 1.58 -7.72 -26.24
C ALA A 121 0.83 -8.83 -25.46
N LYS A 122 -0.43 -8.58 -25.08
CA LYS A 122 -1.29 -9.61 -24.47
C LYS A 122 -1.71 -10.69 -25.45
N GLU A 123 -2.10 -10.34 -26.68
CA GLU A 123 -2.37 -11.33 -27.73
C GLU A 123 -1.16 -12.22 -28.02
N LEU A 124 0.05 -11.63 -28.04
CA LEU A 124 1.31 -12.39 -28.18
C LEU A 124 1.60 -13.28 -26.94
N SER A 125 1.13 -12.91 -25.75
CA SER A 125 1.31 -13.71 -24.53
C SER A 125 0.27 -14.81 -24.37
N GLU A 126 -0.91 -14.69 -24.97
CA GLU A 126 -1.93 -15.74 -24.97
C GLU A 126 -1.57 -16.92 -25.89
N GLU A 127 -0.65 -16.74 -26.85
CA GLU A 127 -0.08 -17.86 -27.65
C GLU A 127 0.93 -18.70 -26.86
N ILE A 128 1.40 -18.27 -25.71
CA ILE A 128 2.26 -19.09 -24.83
C ILE A 128 1.37 -20.03 -24.02
N THR A 129 1.03 -21.17 -24.60
CA THR A 129 0.33 -22.26 -23.89
C THR A 129 1.27 -22.83 -22.84
N LEU A 130 1.09 -22.41 -21.58
CA LEU A 130 1.80 -22.98 -20.42
C LEU A 130 1.25 -24.37 -20.11
N ASN A 131 1.65 -25.37 -20.90
CA ASN A 131 1.39 -26.78 -20.61
C ASN A 131 2.26 -27.20 -19.42
N ASN A 132 1.63 -27.57 -18.29
CA ASN A 132 2.26 -28.11 -17.07
C ASN A 132 3.03 -27.16 -16.14
N VAL A 133 2.69 -25.89 -16.04
CA VAL A 133 3.22 -25.02 -14.97
C VAL A 133 2.27 -25.02 -13.76
N ARG A 134 2.77 -25.53 -12.62
CA ARG A 134 2.12 -25.34 -11.32
C ARG A 134 2.59 -24.02 -10.72
N ILE A 135 1.69 -23.05 -10.62
CA ILE A 135 1.94 -21.80 -9.87
C ILE A 135 1.55 -22.06 -8.42
N LEU A 136 2.51 -22.07 -7.51
CA LEU A 136 2.29 -22.01 -6.08
C LEU A 136 2.19 -20.54 -5.68
N LEU A 137 0.98 -20.08 -5.35
CA LEU A 137 0.76 -18.82 -4.68
C LEU A 137 1.03 -19.02 -3.18
N ALA A 138 2.11 -18.42 -2.69
CA ALA A 138 2.44 -18.36 -1.27
C ALA A 138 1.87 -17.07 -0.66
#